data_046a7f642d5f3e3fc1d98e2e13de2c90
#
_entry.id   046a7f642d5f3e3fc1d98e2e13de2c90
#
_cell.length_a   1.000
_cell.length_b   1.000
_cell.length_c   1.000
_cell.angle_alpha   90.00
_cell.angle_beta   90.00
_cell.angle_gamma   90.00
#
_symmetry.space_group_name_H-M   'P 1'
#
loop_
_entity.id
_entity.type
_entity.pdbx_description
1 polymer ?
#
loop_
_entity_poly.entity_id
_entity_poly.type
_entity_poly.pdbx_seq_one_letter_code
_entity_poly.pdbx_strand_id
1 'polypeptide(L)'
;MTEAVPVPAVLLIGVRLTLAADAGELFADAKAVEAAGADSLWIDAADGDPYVVLAALAAVTWRVRLVARGASADTAARETCVRLARGRLVVAEESEERWTESPFPPSRAEWDVLRNASLAAGLTGVVLPNDPRLVDLLRNPDVIEDRSDLKQSFG
;
A
#
# COMPACT_ATOMS: atom_id res chain seq x y z
N MET A 1 -29.72 12.47 -21.51
CA MET A 1 -28.98 12.20 -20.26
C MET A 1 -28.45 10.79 -20.30
N THR A 2 -27.20 10.66 -20.61
CA THR A 2 -26.53 9.36 -20.53
C THR A 2 -26.14 9.17 -19.06
N GLU A 3 -26.81 8.26 -18.38
CA GLU A 3 -26.44 7.83 -17.06
C GLU A 3 -25.07 7.14 -17.17
N ALA A 4 -24.03 7.76 -16.59
CA ALA A 4 -22.72 7.15 -16.56
C ALA A 4 -22.81 5.85 -15.76
N VAL A 5 -22.51 4.73 -16.39
CA VAL A 5 -22.37 3.45 -15.68
C VAL A 5 -21.29 3.65 -14.62
N PRO A 6 -21.62 3.49 -13.33
CA PRO A 6 -20.62 3.67 -12.28
C PRO A 6 -19.49 2.66 -12.50
N VAL A 7 -18.29 3.18 -12.73
CA VAL A 7 -17.08 2.34 -12.71
C VAL A 7 -16.99 1.73 -11.33
N PRO A 8 -16.89 0.40 -11.18
CA PRO A 8 -16.76 -0.22 -9.86
C PRO A 8 -15.56 0.39 -9.17
N ALA A 9 -15.78 0.91 -7.95
CA ALA A 9 -14.73 1.47 -7.13
C ALA A 9 -13.72 0.38 -6.79
N VAL A 10 -12.45 0.59 -7.11
CA VAL A 10 -11.35 -0.29 -6.75
C VAL A 10 -10.69 0.26 -5.49
N LEU A 11 -10.63 -0.56 -4.45
CA LEU A 11 -9.90 -0.19 -3.24
C LEU A 11 -8.40 -0.27 -3.50
N LEU A 12 -7.70 0.84 -3.28
CA LEU A 12 -6.25 0.89 -3.39
C LEU A 12 -5.58 0.26 -2.17
N ILE A 13 -4.43 -0.35 -2.37
CA ILE A 13 -3.65 -0.97 -1.30
C ILE A 13 -2.34 -0.23 -1.16
N GLY A 14 -2.18 0.41 -0.01
CA GLY A 14 -0.93 0.99 0.45
C GLY A 14 -0.19 0.03 1.38
N VAL A 15 1.11 0.07 1.36
CA VAL A 15 1.96 -0.74 2.22
C VAL A 15 2.84 0.15 3.07
N ARG A 16 2.74 0.01 4.37
CA ARG A 16 3.61 0.70 5.32
C ARG A 16 4.92 -0.08 5.45
N LEU A 17 6.00 0.57 5.07
CA LEU A 17 7.35 0.08 5.29
C LEU A 17 7.95 0.74 6.54
N THR A 18 8.60 -0.04 7.36
CA THR A 18 9.39 0.45 8.49
C THR A 18 10.85 0.46 8.12
N LEU A 19 11.60 1.43 8.65
CA LEU A 19 13.02 1.49 8.43
C LEU A 19 13.69 0.29 9.12
N ALA A 20 14.09 -0.69 8.32
CA ALA A 20 14.86 -1.83 8.80
C ALA A 20 16.30 -1.42 9.10
N ALA A 21 17.00 -2.19 9.92
CA ALA A 21 18.41 -1.98 10.20
C ALA A 21 19.28 -2.14 8.93
N ASP A 22 18.81 -2.90 7.95
CA ASP A 22 19.46 -3.11 6.66
C ASP A 22 18.67 -2.41 5.55
N ALA A 23 19.30 -1.42 4.92
CA ALA A 23 18.74 -0.72 3.77
C ALA A 23 18.51 -1.63 2.56
N GLY A 24 19.30 -2.68 2.40
CA GLY A 24 19.12 -3.66 1.34
C GLY A 24 17.79 -4.42 1.45
N GLU A 25 17.39 -4.78 2.65
CA GLU A 25 16.08 -5.41 2.90
C GLU A 25 14.94 -4.45 2.56
N LEU A 26 15.04 -3.19 2.98
CA LEU A 26 14.04 -2.18 2.67
C LEU A 26 13.85 -2.01 1.15
N PHE A 27 14.92 -1.95 0.40
CA PHE A 27 14.87 -1.84 -1.06
C PHE A 27 14.31 -3.10 -1.73
N ALA A 28 14.69 -4.27 -1.24
CA ALA A 28 14.16 -5.53 -1.73
C ALA A 28 12.65 -5.63 -1.48
N ASP A 29 12.19 -5.24 -0.29
CA ASP A 29 10.78 -5.21 0.07
C ASP A 29 9.99 -4.25 -0.82
N ALA A 30 10.50 -3.04 -1.02
CA ALA A 30 9.85 -2.04 -1.87
C ALA A 30 9.69 -2.55 -3.32
N LYS A 31 10.71 -3.17 -3.87
CA LYS A 31 10.65 -3.77 -5.22
C LYS A 31 9.66 -4.92 -5.29
N ALA A 32 9.66 -5.80 -4.29
CA ALA A 32 8.77 -6.95 -4.25
C ALA A 32 7.31 -6.54 -4.13
N VAL A 33 7.02 -5.56 -3.29
CA VAL A 33 5.68 -5.00 -3.06
C VAL A 33 5.18 -4.28 -4.32
N GLU A 34 6.01 -3.50 -4.99
CA GLU A 34 5.67 -2.88 -6.27
C GLU A 34 5.39 -3.92 -7.34
N ALA A 35 6.25 -4.91 -7.48
CA ALA A 35 6.09 -5.99 -8.46
C ALA A 35 4.83 -6.83 -8.22
N ALA A 36 4.41 -6.95 -6.96
CA ALA A 36 3.18 -7.65 -6.58
C ALA A 36 1.90 -6.84 -6.86
N GLY A 37 2.01 -5.53 -7.11
CA GLY A 37 0.89 -4.69 -7.50
C GLY A 37 0.36 -3.73 -6.45
N ALA A 38 1.13 -3.42 -5.40
CA ALA A 38 0.76 -2.37 -4.46
C ALA A 38 0.61 -1.01 -5.17
N ASP A 39 -0.30 -0.19 -4.69
CA ASP A 39 -0.57 1.13 -5.25
C ASP A 39 0.33 2.21 -4.66
N SER A 40 0.72 2.06 -3.40
CA SER A 40 1.55 3.05 -2.70
C SER A 40 2.41 2.44 -1.60
N LEU A 41 3.54 3.10 -1.34
CA LEU A 41 4.43 2.83 -0.21
C LEU A 41 4.34 3.99 0.78
N TRP A 42 4.20 3.67 2.05
CA TRP A 42 4.00 4.64 3.14
C TRP A 42 5.17 4.61 4.11
N ILE A 43 5.73 5.79 4.39
CA ILE A 43 6.77 5.99 5.39
C ILE A 43 6.30 7.02 6.40
N ASP A 44 6.37 6.67 7.68
CA ASP A 44 6.01 7.53 8.79
C ASP A 44 7.21 8.26 9.38
N ALA A 45 7.00 9.49 9.82
CA ALA A 45 8.02 10.31 10.47
C ALA A 45 8.56 9.70 11.78
N ALA A 46 7.79 8.82 12.42
CA ALA A 46 8.23 8.09 13.61
C ALA A 46 9.43 7.17 13.34
N ASP A 47 9.62 6.74 12.09
CA ASP A 47 10.69 5.84 11.66
C ASP A 47 11.90 6.59 11.06
N GLY A 48 11.93 7.91 11.11
CA GLY A 48 12.97 8.76 10.54
C GLY A 48 12.42 9.89 9.68
N ASP A 49 13.27 10.52 8.86
CA ASP A 49 12.80 11.51 7.87
C ASP A 49 12.16 10.79 6.68
N PRO A 50 10.84 10.89 6.48
CA PRO A 50 10.16 10.17 5.42
C PRO A 50 10.67 10.56 4.02
N TYR A 51 11.04 11.81 3.82
CA TYR A 51 11.49 12.28 2.51
C TYR A 51 12.84 11.68 2.11
N VAL A 52 13.74 11.52 3.05
CA VAL A 52 15.04 10.86 2.80
C VAL A 52 14.83 9.40 2.40
N VAL A 53 14.00 8.69 3.15
CA VAL A 53 13.70 7.28 2.87
C VAL A 53 12.98 7.14 1.53
N LEU A 54 11.97 7.94 1.28
CA LEU A 54 11.21 7.90 0.01
C LEU A 54 12.05 8.30 -1.19
N ALA A 55 13.00 9.22 -1.04
CA ALA A 55 13.95 9.56 -2.09
C ALA A 55 14.80 8.35 -2.48
N ALA A 56 15.26 7.57 -1.50
CA ALA A 56 15.99 6.33 -1.75
C ALA A 56 15.09 5.27 -2.41
N LEU A 57 13.84 5.13 -1.97
CA LEU A 57 12.89 4.20 -2.58
C LEU A 57 12.50 4.61 -4.00
N ALA A 58 12.45 5.91 -4.29
CA ALA A 58 12.21 6.41 -5.64
C ALA A 58 13.24 5.92 -6.66
N ALA A 59 14.48 5.70 -6.23
CA ALA A 59 15.55 5.21 -7.08
C ALA A 59 15.40 3.72 -7.46
N VAL A 60 14.67 2.94 -6.69
CA VAL A 60 14.51 1.49 -6.88
C VAL A 60 13.09 1.07 -7.26
N THR A 61 12.18 2.00 -7.39
CA THR A 61 10.79 1.79 -7.80
C THR A 61 10.43 2.65 -9.01
N TRP A 62 9.36 2.30 -9.72
CA TRP A 62 8.99 2.96 -10.97
C TRP A 62 7.57 3.48 -10.99
N ARG A 63 6.63 2.81 -10.35
CA ARG A 63 5.20 3.04 -10.50
C ARG A 63 4.47 3.42 -9.23
N VAL A 64 4.82 2.80 -8.10
CA VAL A 64 4.13 3.04 -6.83
C VAL A 64 4.19 4.50 -6.43
N ARG A 65 3.10 5.00 -5.88
CA ARG A 65 3.10 6.29 -5.20
C ARG A 65 3.89 6.19 -3.90
N LEU A 66 4.58 7.26 -3.58
CA LEU A 66 5.44 7.35 -2.40
C LEU A 66 4.79 8.33 -1.44
N VAL A 67 4.31 7.82 -0.30
CA VAL A 67 3.50 8.61 0.63
C VAL A 67 4.28 8.91 1.91
N ALA A 68 4.47 10.19 2.18
CA ALA A 68 5.04 10.69 3.42
C ALA A 68 3.92 11.02 4.41
N ARG A 69 4.03 10.55 5.65
CA ARG A 69 3.09 10.84 6.73
C ARG A 69 3.80 11.42 7.95
N GLY A 70 3.25 12.49 8.50
CA GLY A 70 3.79 13.16 9.68
C GLY A 70 5.08 13.94 9.46
N ALA A 71 5.45 14.19 8.19
CA ALA A 71 6.68 14.88 7.85
C ALA A 71 6.58 16.40 8.02
N SER A 72 7.71 17.04 8.32
CA SER A 72 7.80 18.50 8.36
C SER A 72 7.60 19.13 6.98
N ALA A 73 6.91 20.28 6.91
CA ALA A 73 6.42 20.84 5.66
C ALA A 73 7.51 21.32 4.68
N ASP A 74 8.56 21.96 5.14
CA ASP A 74 9.56 22.60 4.27
C ASP A 74 10.97 22.16 4.61
N THR A 75 11.47 21.16 3.91
CA THR A 75 12.84 20.71 4.04
C THR A 75 13.51 20.54 2.68
N ALA A 76 14.83 20.68 2.64
CA ALA A 76 15.62 20.36 1.45
C ALA A 76 15.44 18.89 1.03
N ALA A 77 15.18 18.01 1.99
CA ALA A 77 14.88 16.60 1.75
C ALA A 77 13.57 16.43 0.96
N ARG A 78 12.53 17.23 1.25
CA ARG A 78 11.29 17.22 0.47
C ARG A 78 11.52 17.59 -0.97
N GLU A 79 12.25 18.68 -1.23
CA GLU A 79 12.56 19.12 -2.59
C GLU A 79 13.33 18.06 -3.37
N THR A 80 14.29 17.42 -2.75
CA THR A 80 15.07 16.34 -3.36
C THR A 80 14.16 15.14 -3.67
N CYS A 81 13.31 14.77 -2.72
CA CYS A 81 12.35 13.69 -2.90
C CYS A 81 11.37 13.96 -4.05
N VAL A 82 10.84 15.17 -4.15
CA VAL A 82 9.95 15.57 -5.25
C VAL A 82 10.61 15.34 -6.60
N ARG A 83 11.88 15.73 -6.75
CA ARG A 83 12.63 15.54 -8.00
C ARG A 83 12.85 14.08 -8.35
N LEU A 84 13.24 13.27 -7.35
CA LEU A 84 13.54 11.85 -7.56
C LEU A 84 12.27 11.01 -7.75
N ALA A 85 11.18 11.39 -7.11
CA ALA A 85 9.91 10.68 -7.18
C ALA A 85 9.17 10.84 -8.51
N ARG A 86 9.53 11.80 -9.33
CA ARG A 86 8.96 12.02 -10.68
C ARG A 86 7.42 12.06 -10.66
N GLY A 87 6.85 12.90 -9.80
CA GLY A 87 5.40 13.06 -9.67
C GLY A 87 4.68 12.00 -8.83
N ARG A 88 5.41 11.07 -8.21
CA ARG A 88 4.82 10.01 -7.38
C ARG A 88 4.74 10.35 -5.89
N LEU A 89 5.35 11.45 -5.45
CA LEU A 89 5.29 11.84 -4.04
C LEU A 89 3.91 12.37 -3.68
N VAL A 90 3.38 11.85 -2.59
CA VAL A 90 2.16 12.32 -1.93
C VAL A 90 2.48 12.61 -0.47
N VAL A 91 2.04 13.76 0.02
CA VAL A 91 2.08 14.07 1.45
C VAL A 91 0.69 13.78 2.01
N ALA A 92 0.58 12.84 2.93
CA ALA A 92 -0.71 12.33 3.40
C ALA A 92 -1.62 13.44 3.95
N GLU A 93 -1.05 14.38 4.72
CA GLU A 93 -1.78 15.49 5.33
C GLU A 93 -2.25 16.56 4.33
N GLU A 94 -1.67 16.58 3.12
CA GLU A 94 -2.05 17.48 2.03
C GLU A 94 -3.01 16.84 1.02
N SER A 95 -3.30 15.55 1.17
CA SER A 95 -4.18 14.79 0.28
C SER A 95 -5.62 14.78 0.78
N GLU A 96 -6.57 14.87 -0.14
CA GLU A 96 -8.00 14.71 0.15
C GLU A 96 -8.44 13.24 0.17
N GLU A 97 -7.57 12.33 -0.23
CA GLU A 97 -7.85 10.90 -0.21
C GLU A 97 -8.05 10.39 1.22
N ARG A 98 -9.00 9.47 1.36
CA ARG A 98 -9.34 8.88 2.65
C ARG A 98 -8.80 7.47 2.74
N TRP A 99 -7.81 7.29 3.59
CA TRP A 99 -7.17 6.00 3.84
C TRP A 99 -7.44 5.52 5.27
N THR A 100 -7.58 4.22 5.42
CA THR A 100 -7.59 3.58 6.75
C THR A 100 -6.37 2.67 6.88
N GLU A 101 -5.85 2.58 8.09
CA GLU A 101 -4.78 1.64 8.42
C GLU A 101 -5.38 0.43 9.12
N SER A 102 -4.92 -0.75 8.76
CA SER A 102 -5.38 -2.02 9.33
C SER A 102 -4.21 -2.93 9.64
N PRO A 103 -4.30 -3.75 10.69
CA PRO A 103 -3.44 -4.91 10.82
C PRO A 103 -3.59 -5.81 9.59
N PHE A 104 -2.59 -6.64 9.34
CA PHE A 104 -2.68 -7.59 8.24
C PHE A 104 -3.83 -8.57 8.51
N PRO A 105 -4.79 -8.74 7.58
CA PRO A 105 -5.94 -9.61 7.79
C PRO A 105 -5.48 -11.08 7.91
N PRO A 106 -5.93 -11.82 8.93
CA PRO A 106 -5.44 -13.17 9.20
C PRO A 106 -5.95 -14.22 8.21
N SER A 107 -6.97 -13.90 7.41
CA SER A 107 -7.53 -14.78 6.40
C SER A 107 -8.06 -13.99 5.19
N ARG A 108 -8.27 -14.69 4.09
CA ARG A 108 -8.91 -14.11 2.92
C ARG A 108 -10.34 -13.64 3.18
N ALA A 109 -11.09 -14.37 3.99
CA ALA A 109 -12.44 -13.98 4.38
C ALA A 109 -12.44 -12.63 5.13
N GLU A 110 -11.51 -12.45 6.04
CA GLU A 110 -11.35 -11.18 6.76
C GLU A 110 -10.83 -10.05 5.87
N TRP A 111 -9.99 -10.36 4.90
CA TRP A 111 -9.61 -9.40 3.86
C TRP A 111 -10.83 -8.93 3.06
N ASP A 112 -11.70 -9.84 2.64
CA ASP A 112 -12.92 -9.48 1.91
C ASP A 112 -13.87 -8.62 2.75
N VAL A 113 -14.00 -8.92 4.04
CA VAL A 113 -14.77 -8.10 4.98
C VAL A 113 -14.18 -6.69 5.08
N LEU A 114 -12.88 -6.56 5.28
CA LEU A 114 -12.19 -5.28 5.36
C LEU A 114 -12.35 -4.48 4.06
N ARG A 115 -12.13 -5.12 2.92
CA ARG A 115 -12.28 -4.50 1.60
C ARG A 115 -13.69 -3.95 1.38
N ASN A 116 -14.69 -4.77 1.61
CA ASN A 116 -16.09 -4.39 1.40
C ASN A 116 -16.53 -3.29 2.36
N ALA A 117 -16.14 -3.36 3.63
CA ALA A 117 -16.43 -2.32 4.61
C ALA A 117 -15.75 -0.99 4.25
N SER A 118 -14.51 -1.03 3.77
CA SER A 118 -13.77 0.15 3.35
C SER A 118 -14.40 0.82 2.13
N LEU A 119 -14.79 0.04 1.14
CA LEU A 119 -15.52 0.54 -0.03
C LEU A 119 -16.87 1.13 0.34
N ALA A 120 -17.63 0.48 1.22
CA ALA A 120 -18.92 0.97 1.69
C ALA A 120 -18.79 2.30 2.48
N ALA A 121 -17.67 2.48 3.18
CA ALA A 121 -17.36 3.72 3.90
C ALA A 121 -16.84 4.85 2.97
N GLY A 122 -16.68 4.59 1.68
CA GLY A 122 -16.17 5.55 0.71
C GLY A 122 -14.67 5.83 0.85
N LEU A 123 -13.90 4.87 1.37
CA LEU A 123 -12.46 5.02 1.49
C LEU A 123 -11.76 4.84 0.13
N THR A 124 -10.69 5.58 -0.07
CA THR A 124 -9.82 5.46 -1.23
C THR A 124 -9.02 4.16 -1.19
N GLY A 125 -8.50 3.84 -0.01
CA GLY A 125 -7.66 2.66 0.16
C GLY A 125 -7.42 2.27 1.61
N VAL A 126 -6.72 1.17 1.75
CA VAL A 126 -6.28 0.58 3.02
C VAL A 126 -4.76 0.51 3.04
N VAL A 127 -4.16 0.91 4.14
CA VAL A 127 -2.72 0.76 4.39
C VAL A 127 -2.51 -0.49 5.25
N LEU A 128 -1.75 -1.43 4.73
CA LEU A 128 -1.39 -2.67 5.39
C LEU A 128 0.10 -2.66 5.80
N PRO A 129 0.45 -3.33 6.90
CA PRO A 129 1.86 -3.54 7.23
C PRO A 129 2.53 -4.45 6.19
N ASN A 130 3.85 -4.33 6.07
CA ASN A 130 4.63 -5.24 5.24
C ASN A 130 4.74 -6.61 5.93
N ASP A 131 3.92 -7.53 5.49
CA ASP A 131 3.86 -8.91 5.99
C ASP A 131 4.28 -9.88 4.87
N PRO A 132 4.97 -10.99 5.17
CA PRO A 132 5.35 -11.96 4.16
C PRO A 132 4.21 -12.49 3.29
N ARG A 133 2.98 -12.50 3.82
CA ARG A 133 1.77 -12.93 3.11
C ARG A 133 1.21 -11.86 2.15
N LEU A 134 1.72 -10.64 2.24
CA LEU A 134 1.20 -9.51 1.47
C LEU A 134 1.35 -9.71 -0.03
N VAL A 135 2.46 -10.27 -0.48
CA VAL A 135 2.73 -10.51 -1.91
C VAL A 135 1.68 -11.45 -2.52
N ASP A 136 1.28 -12.48 -1.78
CA ASP A 136 0.24 -13.39 -2.23
C ASP A 136 -1.13 -12.70 -2.29
N LEU A 137 -1.46 -11.91 -1.29
CA LEU A 137 -2.69 -11.11 -1.27
C LEU A 137 -2.77 -10.14 -2.47
N LEU A 138 -1.67 -9.46 -2.78
CA LEU A 138 -1.61 -8.50 -3.87
C LEU A 138 -1.72 -9.14 -5.26
N ARG A 139 -1.10 -10.31 -5.43
CA ARG A 139 -1.12 -11.05 -6.70
C ARG A 139 -2.47 -11.69 -7.00
N ASN A 140 -3.18 -12.07 -5.97
CA ASN A 140 -4.45 -12.81 -6.07
C ASN A 140 -5.55 -12.14 -5.23
N PRO A 141 -5.91 -10.87 -5.53
CA PRO A 141 -6.85 -10.13 -4.70
C PRO A 141 -8.26 -10.72 -4.70
N ASP A 142 -8.64 -11.46 -5.75
CA ASP A 142 -9.98 -11.97 -5.97
C ASP A 142 -10.11 -13.50 -5.83
N VAL A 143 -9.02 -14.19 -5.44
CA VAL A 143 -9.08 -15.64 -5.24
C VAL A 143 -9.78 -15.95 -3.92
N ILE A 144 -10.99 -16.44 -4.02
CA ILE A 144 -11.66 -17.13 -2.93
C ILE A 144 -10.99 -18.50 -2.83
N GLU A 145 -10.31 -18.77 -1.71
CA GLU A 145 -9.88 -20.14 -1.42
C GLU A 145 -11.13 -20.99 -1.21
N ASP A 146 -11.60 -21.62 -2.27
CA ASP A 146 -12.62 -22.64 -2.16
C ASP A 146 -11.97 -23.92 -1.61
N ARG A 147 -11.99 -24.03 -0.28
CA ARG A 147 -11.52 -25.23 0.43
C ARG A 147 -12.52 -26.40 0.37
N SER A 148 -13.47 -26.36 -0.55
CA SER A 148 -14.42 -27.46 -0.71
C SER A 148 -13.75 -28.79 -1.10
N ASP A 149 -12.54 -28.73 -1.67
CA ASP A 149 -11.81 -29.91 -2.14
C ASP A 149 -11.21 -30.76 -0.99
N LEU A 150 -11.07 -30.21 0.21
CA LEU A 150 -10.45 -30.93 1.32
C LEU A 150 -11.42 -31.83 2.10
N LYS A 151 -12.72 -31.76 1.80
CA LYS A 151 -13.72 -32.60 2.50
C LYS A 151 -13.97 -33.96 1.88
N GLN A 152 -13.35 -34.30 0.75
CA GLN A 152 -13.62 -35.58 0.05
C GLN A 152 -12.55 -36.66 0.25
N SER A 153 -11.59 -36.50 1.14
CA SER A 153 -10.50 -37.46 1.31
C SER A 153 -10.59 -38.34 2.55
N PHE A 154 -11.69 -38.37 3.27
CA PHE A 154 -11.93 -39.31 4.38
C PHE A 154 -13.30 -39.96 4.22
N GLY A 155 -13.33 -40.94 3.35
CA GLY A 155 -14.37 -41.96 3.27
C GLY A 155 -13.77 -43.30 3.52
#